data_001ca34aac3146fc667b273ca3787802
#
_entry.id   001ca34aac3146fc667b273ca3787802
#
_cell.length_a   1.000
_cell.length_b   1.000
_cell.length_c   1.000
_cell.angle_alpha   90.00
_cell.angle_beta   90.00
_cell.angle_gamma   90.00
#
_symmetry.space_group_name_H-M   'P 1'
#
loop_
_entity.id
_entity.type
_entity.pdbx_description
1 polymer ?
#
loop_
_entity_poly.entity_id
_entity_poly.type
_entity_poly.pdbx_seq_one_letter_code
_entity_poly.pdbx_strand_id
1 'polypeptide(L)'
;MKMKTDSTTIRVMTYNIHHGEGMDGHINLDRIAALIHSANVDLVGLQEVDRNADRSHNLDMIKILARLTSMHWAFGKNLELRNGDYGNGILTRFPIVHQENLYYKMVKSSERRGLLQVVIDVNNQEIVFMNTHIDHHLDNAESILNVKQIRASANAYEGKPVIISGDFNETPESRMIEEMELDFINASSAISQPVLTHRSTNPKTQIDYVFTSKDWTIRSIAVLYSLASDHLPLVAEISVDKM
;
A
#
# COMPACT_ATOMS: atom_id res chain seq x y z
N MET A 1 34.80 12.48 15.47
CA MET A 1 34.49 12.17 14.08
C MET A 1 33.25 11.28 14.13
N LYS A 2 32.04 11.81 13.86
CA LYS A 2 30.83 10.97 13.78
C LYS A 2 30.97 10.12 12.52
N MET A 3 31.04 8.80 12.68
CA MET A 3 30.90 7.89 11.53
C MET A 3 29.55 8.20 10.88
N LYS A 4 29.53 8.49 9.58
CA LYS A 4 28.31 8.52 8.80
C LYS A 4 27.74 7.10 8.87
N THR A 5 26.68 6.89 9.62
CA THR A 5 25.89 5.67 9.49
C THR A 5 25.31 5.67 8.08
N ASP A 6 25.64 4.66 7.29
CA ASP A 6 25.05 4.48 5.98
C ASP A 6 23.55 4.22 6.20
N SER A 7 22.70 5.19 5.91
CA SER A 7 21.26 5.03 5.97
C SER A 7 20.71 4.61 4.62
N THR A 8 19.78 3.68 4.60
CA THR A 8 19.00 3.31 3.42
C THR A 8 17.77 4.22 3.34
N THR A 9 17.60 4.92 2.24
CA THR A 9 16.41 5.75 1.97
C THR A 9 15.55 5.08 0.91
N ILE A 10 14.24 4.99 1.14
CA ILE A 10 13.26 4.35 0.27
C ILE A 10 12.08 5.30 0.07
N ARG A 11 11.59 5.36 -1.15
CA ARG A 11 10.35 6.07 -1.50
C ARG A 11 9.23 5.05 -1.70
N VAL A 12 8.18 5.17 -0.92
CA VAL A 12 7.03 4.26 -0.86
C VAL A 12 5.79 4.98 -1.35
N MET A 13 5.04 4.33 -2.25
CA MET A 13 3.73 4.81 -2.71
C MET A 13 2.65 3.84 -2.25
N THR A 14 1.51 4.35 -1.77
CA THR A 14 0.24 3.62 -1.74
C THR A 14 -0.70 4.23 -2.76
N TYR A 15 -1.41 3.40 -3.53
CA TYR A 15 -2.31 3.87 -4.57
C TYR A 15 -3.43 2.85 -4.85
N ASN A 16 -4.65 3.18 -4.47
CA ASN A 16 -5.82 2.48 -4.96
C ASN A 16 -6.04 2.88 -6.42
N ILE A 17 -5.97 1.93 -7.35
CA ILE A 17 -5.99 2.17 -8.79
C ILE A 17 -7.37 2.01 -9.42
N HIS A 18 -8.42 1.75 -8.61
CA HIS A 18 -9.79 1.60 -9.10
C HIS A 18 -9.87 0.69 -10.34
N HIS A 19 -9.33 -0.52 -10.25
CA HIS A 19 -9.18 -1.46 -11.38
C HIS A 19 -8.71 -0.84 -12.71
N GLY A 20 -7.85 0.18 -12.61
CA GLY A 20 -7.26 0.89 -13.76
C GLY A 20 -8.17 1.92 -14.41
N GLU A 21 -9.40 2.08 -13.93
CA GLU A 21 -10.37 3.02 -14.46
C GLU A 21 -10.15 4.42 -13.86
N GLY A 22 -9.94 5.40 -14.72
CA GLY A 22 -9.82 6.79 -14.32
C GLY A 22 -11.16 7.51 -14.22
N MET A 23 -11.10 8.77 -13.81
CA MET A 23 -12.28 9.63 -13.67
C MET A 23 -12.97 9.94 -14.99
N ASP A 24 -12.40 9.53 -16.11
CA ASP A 24 -12.98 9.59 -17.46
C ASP A 24 -13.72 8.30 -17.87
N GLY A 25 -13.79 7.30 -16.97
CA GLY A 25 -14.42 6.00 -17.22
C GLY A 25 -13.62 5.06 -18.14
N HIS A 26 -12.32 5.34 -18.35
CA HIS A 26 -11.48 4.55 -19.23
C HIS A 26 -10.38 3.83 -18.45
N ILE A 27 -10.22 2.53 -18.71
CA ILE A 27 -9.10 1.75 -18.18
C ILE A 27 -7.83 2.09 -18.94
N ASN A 28 -6.82 2.58 -18.22
CA ASN A 28 -5.54 2.95 -18.82
C ASN A 28 -4.37 2.78 -17.83
N LEU A 29 -3.64 1.69 -17.99
CA LEU A 29 -2.51 1.36 -17.11
C LEU A 29 -1.25 2.17 -17.44
N ASP A 30 -1.10 2.70 -18.66
CA ASP A 30 0.06 3.53 -19.03
C ASP A 30 0.14 4.81 -18.20
N ARG A 31 -1.01 5.46 -17.92
CA ARG A 31 -1.03 6.66 -17.06
C ARG A 31 -0.70 6.36 -15.60
N ILE A 32 -1.09 5.17 -15.09
CA ILE A 32 -0.70 4.71 -13.76
C ILE A 32 0.82 4.44 -13.72
N ALA A 33 1.34 3.74 -14.71
CA ALA A 33 2.78 3.50 -14.83
C ALA A 33 3.60 4.78 -14.97
N ALA A 34 3.13 5.74 -15.79
CA ALA A 34 3.76 7.05 -15.94
C ALA A 34 3.81 7.83 -14.61
N LEU A 35 2.76 7.74 -13.80
CA LEU A 35 2.70 8.35 -12.48
C LEU A 35 3.72 7.72 -11.53
N ILE A 36 3.80 6.38 -11.48
CA ILE A 36 4.79 5.64 -10.70
C ILE A 36 6.22 6.04 -11.11
N HIS A 37 6.49 6.12 -12.41
CA HIS A 37 7.80 6.58 -12.93
C HIS A 37 8.13 8.02 -12.52
N SER A 38 7.18 8.94 -12.69
CA SER A 38 7.39 10.36 -12.37
C SER A 38 7.64 10.60 -10.89
N ALA A 39 7.02 9.78 -10.03
CA ALA A 39 7.22 9.81 -8.58
C ALA A 39 8.57 9.22 -8.15
N ASN A 40 9.28 8.52 -9.04
CA ASN A 40 10.56 7.86 -8.76
C ASN A 40 10.56 7.04 -7.46
N VAL A 41 9.53 6.21 -7.28
CA VAL A 41 9.33 5.38 -6.08
C VAL A 41 10.05 4.03 -6.20
N ASP A 42 10.40 3.47 -5.05
CA ASP A 42 11.08 2.18 -4.93
C ASP A 42 10.11 1.03 -4.63
N LEU A 43 9.05 1.34 -3.87
CA LEU A 43 8.00 0.43 -3.45
C LEU A 43 6.63 1.02 -3.77
N VAL A 44 5.71 0.20 -4.26
CA VAL A 44 4.33 0.58 -4.53
C VAL A 44 3.38 -0.48 -3.99
N GLY A 45 2.49 -0.08 -3.09
CA GLY A 45 1.32 -0.86 -2.71
C GLY A 45 0.11 -0.42 -3.56
N LEU A 46 -0.45 -1.35 -4.31
CA LEU A 46 -1.60 -1.13 -5.17
C LEU A 46 -2.82 -1.83 -4.60
N GLN A 47 -3.95 -1.13 -4.52
CA GLN A 47 -5.22 -1.71 -4.14
C GLN A 47 -6.15 -1.73 -5.36
N GLU A 48 -7.17 -2.57 -5.31
CA GLU A 48 -8.14 -2.78 -6.40
C GLU A 48 -7.51 -3.26 -7.72
N VAL A 49 -6.60 -4.21 -7.62
CA VAL A 49 -5.92 -4.77 -8.78
C VAL A 49 -6.71 -5.96 -9.33
N ASP A 50 -7.18 -5.85 -10.57
CA ASP A 50 -7.79 -6.96 -11.31
C ASP A 50 -6.74 -7.80 -12.03
N ARG A 51 -6.99 -9.12 -12.10
CA ARG A 51 -6.25 -10.05 -12.94
C ARG A 51 -7.21 -10.91 -13.74
N ASN A 52 -7.19 -10.76 -15.06
CA ASN A 52 -8.01 -11.51 -16.01
C ASN A 52 -9.53 -11.40 -15.75
N ALA A 53 -10.00 -10.34 -15.08
CA ALA A 53 -11.41 -10.10 -14.83
C ALA A 53 -12.11 -9.51 -16.07
N ASP A 54 -13.34 -9.93 -16.32
CA ASP A 54 -14.11 -9.48 -17.50
C ASP A 54 -14.30 -7.96 -17.54
N ARG A 55 -14.56 -7.34 -16.37
CA ARG A 55 -14.78 -5.89 -16.28
C ARG A 55 -13.57 -5.06 -16.71
N SER A 56 -12.40 -5.63 -16.61
CA SER A 56 -11.13 -4.99 -16.94
C SER A 56 -10.49 -5.58 -18.20
N HIS A 57 -11.31 -6.03 -19.15
CA HIS A 57 -10.87 -6.55 -20.44
C HIS A 57 -9.91 -7.74 -20.34
N ASN A 58 -10.03 -8.55 -19.29
CA ASN A 58 -9.16 -9.70 -19.00
C ASN A 58 -7.67 -9.34 -18.89
N LEU A 59 -7.35 -8.10 -18.49
CA LEU A 59 -5.96 -7.69 -18.28
C LEU A 59 -5.37 -8.31 -17.02
N ASP A 60 -4.14 -8.78 -17.07
CA ASP A 60 -3.32 -9.08 -15.89
C ASP A 60 -2.59 -7.79 -15.47
N MET A 61 -3.31 -6.94 -14.71
CA MET A 61 -2.87 -5.57 -14.44
C MET A 61 -1.52 -5.51 -13.73
N ILE A 62 -1.29 -6.38 -12.74
CA ILE A 62 -0.04 -6.34 -12.00
C ILE A 62 1.16 -6.66 -12.89
N LYS A 63 1.03 -7.65 -13.80
CA LYS A 63 2.10 -7.98 -14.74
C LYS A 63 2.34 -6.88 -15.75
N ILE A 64 1.27 -6.23 -16.24
CA ILE A 64 1.40 -5.12 -17.18
C ILE A 64 2.11 -3.96 -16.52
N LEU A 65 1.68 -3.56 -15.31
CA LEU A 65 2.32 -2.48 -14.55
C LEU A 65 3.77 -2.82 -14.21
N ALA A 66 4.07 -4.04 -13.79
CA ALA A 66 5.44 -4.50 -13.51
C ALA A 66 6.34 -4.36 -14.75
N ARG A 67 5.86 -4.76 -15.92
CA ARG A 67 6.58 -4.61 -17.20
C ARG A 67 6.78 -3.13 -17.56
N LEU A 68 5.72 -2.31 -17.48
CA LEU A 68 5.79 -0.89 -17.80
C LEU A 68 6.73 -0.12 -16.87
N THR A 69 6.81 -0.50 -15.60
CA THR A 69 7.66 0.15 -14.59
C THR A 69 9.04 -0.50 -14.42
N SER A 70 9.28 -1.64 -15.06
CA SER A 70 10.50 -2.47 -14.88
C SER A 70 10.73 -2.86 -13.41
N MET A 71 9.66 -3.15 -12.68
CA MET A 71 9.70 -3.54 -11.26
C MET A 71 9.36 -5.03 -11.08
N HIS A 72 9.87 -5.64 -10.01
CA HIS A 72 9.39 -6.93 -9.51
C HIS A 72 7.98 -6.76 -8.97
N TRP A 73 7.21 -7.85 -8.89
CA TRP A 73 5.81 -7.79 -8.46
C TRP A 73 5.41 -8.97 -7.59
N ALA A 74 4.42 -8.72 -6.75
CA ALA A 74 3.66 -9.73 -6.04
C ALA A 74 2.17 -9.41 -6.15
N PHE A 75 1.31 -10.43 -6.04
CA PHE A 75 -0.14 -10.29 -6.05
C PHE A 75 -0.78 -11.16 -4.97
N GLY A 76 -1.65 -10.55 -4.18
CA GLY A 76 -2.49 -11.20 -3.19
C GLY A 76 -3.94 -11.23 -3.67
N LYS A 77 -4.40 -12.39 -4.14
CA LYS A 77 -5.82 -12.58 -4.48
C LYS A 77 -6.66 -12.45 -3.21
N ASN A 78 -7.66 -11.59 -3.20
CA ASN A 78 -8.64 -11.50 -2.13
C ASN A 78 -9.91 -12.27 -2.47
N LEU A 79 -10.42 -12.12 -3.68
CA LEU A 79 -11.63 -12.81 -4.14
C LEU A 79 -11.59 -13.13 -5.64
N GLU A 80 -12.51 -13.97 -6.06
CA GLU A 80 -12.80 -14.20 -7.48
C GLU A 80 -13.81 -13.16 -7.97
N LEU A 81 -13.56 -12.60 -9.12
CA LEU A 81 -14.40 -11.58 -9.72
C LEU A 81 -14.59 -11.86 -11.21
N ARG A 82 -15.81 -12.30 -11.62
CA ARG A 82 -16.21 -12.45 -13.03
C ARG A 82 -15.11 -13.05 -13.91
N ASN A 83 -14.80 -14.32 -13.71
CA ASN A 83 -13.80 -15.12 -14.40
C ASN A 83 -12.33 -14.72 -14.16
N GLY A 84 -12.07 -13.79 -13.24
CA GLY A 84 -10.73 -13.36 -12.87
C GLY A 84 -10.55 -13.24 -11.37
N ASP A 85 -9.45 -12.63 -10.98
CA ASP A 85 -9.08 -12.39 -9.60
C ASP A 85 -9.06 -10.87 -9.31
N TYR A 86 -9.39 -10.51 -8.08
CA TYR A 86 -9.29 -9.16 -7.53
C TYR A 86 -8.51 -9.20 -6.22
N GLY A 87 -7.62 -8.20 -6.02
CA GLY A 87 -6.83 -8.18 -4.81
C GLY A 87 -5.87 -7.00 -4.72
N ASN A 88 -4.80 -7.24 -3.95
CA ASN A 88 -3.73 -6.28 -3.72
C ASN A 88 -2.50 -6.61 -4.56
N GLY A 89 -1.82 -5.58 -5.05
CA GLY A 89 -0.56 -5.71 -5.76
C GLY A 89 0.59 -5.03 -5.03
N ILE A 90 1.79 -5.54 -5.19
CA ILE A 90 3.03 -4.87 -4.80
C ILE A 90 3.93 -4.79 -6.03
N LEU A 91 4.52 -3.60 -6.25
CA LEU A 91 5.64 -3.42 -7.16
C LEU A 91 6.87 -2.97 -6.36
N THR A 92 8.04 -3.46 -6.71
CA THR A 92 9.29 -3.14 -6.03
C THR A 92 10.49 -3.15 -6.98
N ARG A 93 11.42 -2.21 -6.80
CA ARG A 93 12.71 -2.23 -7.49
C ARG A 93 13.66 -3.30 -6.96
N PHE A 94 13.39 -3.78 -5.75
CA PHE A 94 14.25 -4.75 -5.07
C PHE A 94 13.80 -6.19 -5.30
N PRO A 95 14.71 -7.16 -5.25
CA PRO A 95 14.33 -8.58 -5.34
C PRO A 95 13.38 -8.98 -4.21
N ILE A 96 12.36 -9.77 -4.55
CA ILE A 96 11.44 -10.36 -3.58
C ILE A 96 12.04 -11.71 -3.13
N VAL A 97 12.31 -11.84 -1.83
CA VAL A 97 12.86 -13.06 -1.20
C VAL A 97 11.73 -14.00 -0.77
N HIS A 98 10.62 -13.44 -0.27
CA HIS A 98 9.45 -14.18 0.19
C HIS A 98 8.18 -13.39 -0.09
N GLN A 99 7.06 -14.09 -0.34
CA GLN A 99 5.74 -13.47 -0.44
C GLN A 99 4.66 -14.36 0.18
N GLU A 100 3.67 -13.72 0.79
CA GLU A 100 2.50 -14.37 1.36
C GLU A 100 1.29 -13.43 1.28
N ASN A 101 0.09 -13.98 1.12
CA ASN A 101 -1.17 -13.25 1.26
C ASN A 101 -1.97 -13.83 2.42
N LEU A 102 -2.08 -13.08 3.50
CA LEU A 102 -2.88 -13.44 4.66
C LEU A 102 -4.32 -12.96 4.46
N TYR A 103 -5.29 -13.88 4.46
CA TYR A 103 -6.69 -13.49 4.49
C TYR A 103 -7.11 -13.09 5.89
N TYR A 104 -7.76 -11.94 6.02
CA TYR A 104 -8.32 -11.54 7.31
C TYR A 104 -9.43 -12.46 7.76
N LYS A 105 -9.43 -12.76 9.07
CA LYS A 105 -10.61 -13.35 9.72
C LYS A 105 -11.66 -12.26 9.82
N MET A 106 -12.85 -12.57 9.39
CA MET A 106 -13.96 -11.61 9.30
C MET A 106 -14.96 -11.85 10.43
N VAL A 107 -15.52 -10.78 10.96
CA VAL A 107 -16.61 -10.83 11.96
C VAL A 107 -17.94 -11.11 11.27
N LYS A 108 -18.15 -10.51 10.10
CA LYS A 108 -19.36 -10.65 9.28
C LYS A 108 -18.99 -11.18 7.90
N SER A 109 -19.96 -11.78 7.21
CA SER A 109 -19.82 -12.13 5.82
C SER A 109 -19.85 -10.87 4.97
N SER A 110 -18.70 -10.46 4.45
CA SER A 110 -18.53 -9.35 3.53
C SER A 110 -17.49 -9.68 2.46
N GLU A 111 -17.01 -8.72 1.72
CA GLU A 111 -15.97 -8.91 0.74
C GLU A 111 -14.65 -9.32 1.42
N ARG A 112 -14.11 -10.46 0.99
CA ARG A 112 -12.85 -10.95 1.56
C ARG A 112 -11.73 -9.97 1.31
N ARG A 113 -11.07 -9.58 2.37
CA ARG A 113 -9.88 -8.72 2.38
C ARG A 113 -8.64 -9.50 2.82
N GLY A 114 -7.46 -8.95 2.52
CA GLY A 114 -6.21 -9.60 2.87
C GLY A 114 -5.05 -8.63 2.99
N LEU A 115 -3.99 -9.12 3.60
CA LEU A 115 -2.70 -8.45 3.77
C LEU A 115 -1.67 -9.17 2.90
N LEU A 116 -1.31 -8.56 1.77
CA LEU A 116 -0.21 -9.03 0.94
C LEU A 116 1.11 -8.59 1.58
N GLN A 117 2.02 -9.53 1.78
CA GLN A 117 3.29 -9.34 2.46
C GLN A 117 4.43 -9.81 1.56
N VAL A 118 5.49 -9.04 1.48
CA VAL A 118 6.73 -9.43 0.84
C VAL A 118 7.92 -9.14 1.74
N VAL A 119 8.92 -10.01 1.72
CA VAL A 119 10.27 -9.71 2.20
C VAL A 119 11.11 -9.34 0.99
N ILE A 120 11.73 -8.18 1.01
CA ILE A 120 12.59 -7.67 -0.05
C ILE A 120 14.03 -7.54 0.44
N ASP A 121 14.98 -7.77 -0.47
CA ASP A 121 16.41 -7.54 -0.20
C ASP A 121 16.82 -6.15 -0.68
N VAL A 122 17.11 -5.28 0.26
CA VAL A 122 17.61 -3.93 -0.01
C VAL A 122 19.08 -3.84 0.38
N ASN A 123 19.97 -4.11 -0.55
CA ASN A 123 21.43 -4.07 -0.33
C ASN A 123 21.90 -4.98 0.82
N ASN A 124 21.45 -6.23 0.84
CA ASN A 124 21.67 -7.26 1.87
C ASN A 124 20.99 -6.96 3.24
N GLN A 125 20.03 -6.07 3.28
CA GLN A 125 19.14 -5.87 4.41
C GLN A 125 17.73 -6.31 4.03
N GLU A 126 17.16 -7.27 4.76
CA GLU A 126 15.79 -7.70 4.56
C GLU A 126 14.82 -6.70 5.19
N ILE A 127 13.88 -6.24 4.38
CA ILE A 127 12.80 -5.32 4.77
C ILE A 127 11.47 -5.97 4.44
N VAL A 128 10.49 -5.82 5.32
CA VAL A 128 9.13 -6.31 5.10
C VAL A 128 8.26 -5.18 4.55
N PHE A 129 7.63 -5.42 3.42
CA PHE A 129 6.63 -4.51 2.86
C PHE A 129 5.28 -5.20 2.79
N MET A 130 4.28 -4.58 3.40
CA MET A 130 2.91 -5.07 3.48
C MET A 130 1.97 -4.10 2.77
N ASN A 131 0.95 -4.66 2.10
CA ASN A 131 -0.08 -3.87 1.42
C ASN A 131 -1.47 -4.45 1.67
N THR A 132 -2.43 -3.59 2.01
CA THR A 132 -3.79 -3.99 2.34
C THR A 132 -4.83 -3.07 1.72
N HIS A 133 -6.06 -3.56 1.63
CA HIS A 133 -7.27 -2.79 1.38
C HIS A 133 -8.33 -3.25 2.38
N ILE A 134 -8.65 -2.41 3.34
CA ILE A 134 -9.61 -2.69 4.41
C ILE A 134 -11.03 -2.48 3.90
N ASP A 135 -11.98 -3.20 4.45
CA ASP A 135 -13.38 -3.06 4.08
C ASP A 135 -13.94 -1.70 4.55
N HIS A 136 -14.79 -1.10 3.72
CA HIS A 136 -15.44 0.19 3.98
C HIS A 136 -16.65 0.13 4.91
N HIS A 137 -16.96 -1.04 5.47
CA HIS A 137 -18.07 -1.19 6.41
C HIS A 137 -17.74 -0.55 7.76
N LEU A 138 -18.59 0.36 8.20
CA LEU A 138 -18.48 1.16 9.45
C LEU A 138 -18.58 0.32 10.74
N ASP A 139 -18.16 -0.92 10.76
CA ASP A 139 -18.16 -1.76 11.96
C ASP A 139 -16.79 -1.74 12.63
N ASN A 140 -16.67 -0.97 13.71
CA ASN A 140 -15.44 -0.88 14.50
C ASN A 140 -14.87 -2.23 14.96
N ALA A 141 -15.72 -3.27 15.08
CA ALA A 141 -15.25 -4.58 15.49
C ALA A 141 -14.41 -5.26 14.42
N GLU A 142 -14.79 -5.12 13.13
CA GLU A 142 -14.04 -5.62 11.98
C GLU A 142 -12.71 -4.87 11.85
N SER A 143 -12.75 -3.54 11.87
CA SER A 143 -11.57 -2.68 11.75
C SER A 143 -10.52 -2.99 12.82
N ILE A 144 -10.95 -3.13 14.08
CA ILE A 144 -10.06 -3.49 15.20
C ILE A 144 -9.52 -4.92 15.07
N LEU A 145 -10.31 -5.87 14.56
CA LEU A 145 -9.83 -7.22 14.30
C LEU A 145 -8.73 -7.21 13.23
N ASN A 146 -8.91 -6.40 12.17
CA ASN A 146 -7.92 -6.26 11.12
C ASN A 146 -6.61 -5.67 11.67
N VAL A 147 -6.66 -4.63 12.51
CA VAL A 147 -5.47 -4.09 13.18
C VAL A 147 -4.73 -5.16 13.96
N LYS A 148 -5.43 -5.97 14.76
CA LYS A 148 -4.81 -7.07 15.54
C LYS A 148 -4.11 -8.08 14.63
N GLN A 149 -4.68 -8.37 13.46
CA GLN A 149 -4.09 -9.30 12.49
C GLN A 149 -2.88 -8.68 11.79
N ILE A 150 -2.92 -7.39 11.44
CA ILE A 150 -1.76 -6.64 10.90
C ILE A 150 -0.61 -6.65 11.91
N ARG A 151 -0.88 -6.31 13.17
CA ARG A 151 0.12 -6.34 14.25
C ARG A 151 0.74 -7.72 14.44
N ALA A 152 -0.10 -8.76 14.50
CA ALA A 152 0.39 -10.14 14.67
C ALA A 152 1.28 -10.54 13.48
N SER A 153 0.91 -10.13 12.28
CA SER A 153 1.69 -10.40 11.07
C SER A 153 3.02 -9.65 11.07
N ALA A 154 3.02 -8.37 11.44
CA ALA A 154 4.25 -7.57 11.54
C ALA A 154 5.20 -8.13 12.61
N ASN A 155 4.67 -8.52 13.77
CA ASN A 155 5.45 -9.11 14.86
C ASN A 155 6.08 -10.47 14.50
N ALA A 156 5.52 -11.21 13.53
CA ALA A 156 6.12 -12.46 13.04
C ALA A 156 7.45 -12.23 12.30
N TYR A 157 7.73 -11.00 11.89
CA TYR A 157 9.00 -10.60 11.25
C TYR A 157 9.95 -9.89 12.23
N GLU A 158 10.03 -10.41 13.46
CA GLU A 158 10.89 -9.85 14.50
C GLU A 158 12.31 -9.53 14.01
N GLY A 159 12.79 -8.31 14.34
CA GLY A 159 14.10 -7.82 13.94
C GLY A 159 14.21 -7.31 12.49
N LYS A 160 13.13 -7.27 11.71
CA LYS A 160 13.11 -6.67 10.38
C LYS A 160 12.34 -5.37 10.37
N PRO A 161 12.84 -4.31 9.72
CA PRO A 161 12.06 -3.09 9.50
C PRO A 161 10.81 -3.38 8.68
N VAL A 162 9.65 -2.88 9.14
CA VAL A 162 8.35 -3.11 8.51
C VAL A 162 7.80 -1.81 7.93
N ILE A 163 7.23 -1.90 6.74
CA ILE A 163 6.47 -0.84 6.07
C ILE A 163 5.09 -1.40 5.72
N ILE A 164 4.03 -0.67 6.02
CA ILE A 164 2.64 -1.07 5.74
C ILE A 164 2.00 0.04 4.92
N SER A 165 1.48 -0.29 3.76
CA SER A 165 0.73 0.63 2.90
C SER A 165 -0.69 0.13 2.70
N GLY A 166 -1.61 1.02 2.36
CA GLY A 166 -2.95 0.57 2.01
C GLY A 166 -3.99 1.66 1.97
N ASP A 167 -5.13 1.27 1.42
CA ASP A 167 -6.42 1.93 1.61
C ASP A 167 -7.09 1.32 2.85
N PHE A 168 -7.18 2.11 3.89
CA PHE A 168 -7.74 1.68 5.17
C PHE A 168 -9.24 1.95 5.27
N ASN A 169 -9.82 2.71 4.33
CA ASN A 169 -11.22 3.12 4.33
C ASN A 169 -11.66 3.81 5.64
N GLU A 170 -10.71 4.36 6.39
CA GLU A 170 -10.91 4.99 7.70
C GLU A 170 -10.20 6.34 7.75
N THR A 171 -10.84 7.33 8.38
CA THR A 171 -10.22 8.65 8.56
C THR A 171 -9.23 8.69 9.72
N PRO A 172 -8.35 9.72 9.81
CA PRO A 172 -7.33 9.81 10.87
C PRO A 172 -7.90 9.76 12.30
N GLU A 173 -9.14 10.21 12.49
CA GLU A 173 -9.81 10.26 13.81
C GLU A 173 -10.48 8.92 14.17
N SER A 174 -10.39 7.92 13.31
CA SER A 174 -11.00 6.63 13.56
C SER A 174 -10.21 5.83 14.60
N ARG A 175 -10.94 5.02 15.38
CA ARG A 175 -10.31 4.12 16.34
C ARG A 175 -9.33 3.16 15.69
N MET A 176 -9.53 2.77 14.44
CA MET A 176 -8.61 1.91 13.71
C MET A 176 -7.24 2.57 13.57
N ILE A 177 -7.21 3.82 13.12
CA ILE A 177 -5.96 4.55 12.90
C ILE A 177 -5.28 4.85 14.24
N GLU A 178 -6.04 5.27 15.27
CA GLU A 178 -5.50 5.43 16.63
C GLU A 178 -4.83 4.14 17.14
N GLU A 179 -5.47 2.99 16.94
CA GLU A 179 -4.91 1.69 17.33
C GLU A 179 -3.65 1.32 16.50
N MET A 180 -3.61 1.64 15.22
CA MET A 180 -2.39 1.44 14.40
C MET A 180 -1.22 2.27 14.93
N GLU A 181 -1.46 3.53 15.31
CA GLU A 181 -0.44 4.46 15.79
C GLU A 181 0.17 4.09 17.16
N LEU A 182 -0.41 3.15 17.90
CA LEU A 182 0.21 2.63 19.13
C LEU A 182 1.53 1.89 18.85
N ASP A 183 1.61 1.18 17.73
CA ASP A 183 2.78 0.36 17.39
C ASP A 183 3.58 0.87 16.20
N PHE A 184 2.93 1.60 15.28
CA PHE A 184 3.52 2.06 14.03
C PHE A 184 3.55 3.59 13.96
N ILE A 185 4.50 4.11 13.20
CA ILE A 185 4.58 5.54 12.87
C ILE A 185 3.72 5.77 11.63
N ASN A 186 2.70 6.61 11.72
CA ASN A 186 1.94 7.08 10.57
C ASN A 186 2.77 8.15 9.84
N ALA A 187 3.08 7.92 8.57
CA ALA A 187 3.87 8.87 7.79
C ALA A 187 3.19 10.24 7.66
N SER A 188 1.85 10.28 7.65
CA SER A 188 1.09 11.53 7.56
C SER A 188 1.26 12.44 8.77
N SER A 189 1.65 11.91 9.93
CA SER A 189 1.90 12.71 11.13
C SER A 189 3.17 13.57 11.03
N ALA A 190 4.01 13.34 10.01
CA ALA A 190 5.23 14.14 9.79
C ALA A 190 4.97 15.56 9.24
N ILE A 191 3.74 15.85 8.79
CA ILE A 191 3.36 17.16 8.25
C ILE A 191 2.13 17.71 8.97
N SER A 192 2.06 19.04 9.06
CA SER A 192 0.94 19.74 9.71
C SER A 192 -0.25 20.00 8.77
N GLN A 193 -0.09 19.77 7.48
CA GLN A 193 -1.14 20.00 6.49
C GLN A 193 -1.99 18.75 6.30
N PRO A 194 -3.30 18.88 5.98
CA PRO A 194 -4.15 17.75 5.70
C PRO A 194 -3.62 16.93 4.53
N VAL A 195 -3.56 15.60 4.72
CA VAL A 195 -3.26 14.63 3.67
C VAL A 195 -4.59 14.13 3.13
N LEU A 196 -4.99 14.60 1.96
CA LEU A 196 -6.30 14.28 1.38
C LEU A 196 -6.11 13.40 0.15
N THR A 197 -6.61 12.16 0.19
CA THR A 197 -6.38 11.16 -0.87
C THR A 197 -7.66 10.79 -1.65
N HIS A 198 -8.85 11.09 -1.11
CA HIS A 198 -10.13 10.70 -1.72
C HIS A 198 -11.19 11.83 -1.62
N ARG A 199 -12.01 12.07 -2.64
CA ARG A 199 -11.93 11.63 -4.04
C ARG A 199 -10.99 12.53 -4.83
N SER A 200 -10.28 11.95 -5.80
CA SER A 200 -9.27 12.65 -6.62
C SER A 200 -9.76 13.95 -7.28
N THR A 201 -11.05 14.03 -7.67
CA THR A 201 -11.66 15.23 -8.27
C THR A 201 -11.93 16.35 -7.28
N ASN A 202 -12.10 16.04 -5.99
CA ASN A 202 -12.34 17.00 -4.90
C ASN A 202 -11.96 16.34 -3.57
N PRO A 203 -10.66 16.21 -3.27
CA PRO A 203 -10.20 15.47 -2.10
C PRO A 203 -10.68 16.11 -0.80
N LYS A 204 -11.30 15.32 0.08
CA LYS A 204 -11.85 15.78 1.36
C LYS A 204 -11.46 14.91 2.53
N THR A 205 -11.01 13.69 2.26
CA THR A 205 -10.69 12.70 3.29
C THR A 205 -9.33 12.07 3.03
N GLN A 206 -8.66 11.68 4.09
CA GLN A 206 -7.54 10.75 4.05
C GLN A 206 -8.07 9.37 4.41
N ILE A 207 -7.87 8.39 3.55
CA ILE A 207 -8.17 6.97 3.79
C ILE A 207 -7.03 6.05 3.36
N ASP A 208 -6.02 6.61 2.69
CA ASP A 208 -4.80 5.91 2.27
C ASP A 208 -3.64 6.28 3.20
N TYR A 209 -2.87 5.28 3.61
CA TYR A 209 -1.81 5.45 4.61
C TYR A 209 -0.54 4.70 4.24
N VAL A 210 0.58 5.23 4.76
CA VAL A 210 1.84 4.53 4.91
C VAL A 210 2.21 4.55 6.39
N PHE A 211 2.31 3.36 6.99
CA PHE A 211 2.79 3.15 8.35
C PHE A 211 4.16 2.49 8.31
N THR A 212 4.98 2.74 9.32
CA THR A 212 6.29 2.12 9.45
C THR A 212 6.51 1.61 10.88
N SER A 213 7.33 0.57 11.06
CA SER A 213 7.89 0.26 12.38
C SER A 213 8.75 1.42 12.89
N LYS A 214 9.06 1.41 14.18
CA LYS A 214 9.80 2.51 14.85
C LYS A 214 11.27 2.64 14.40
N ASP A 215 11.76 1.72 13.61
CA ASP A 215 13.10 1.75 13.02
C ASP A 215 13.26 2.81 11.94
N TRP A 216 12.15 3.24 11.35
CA TRP A 216 12.13 4.19 10.25
C TRP A 216 12.04 5.64 10.73
N THR A 217 12.68 6.53 9.98
CA THR A 217 12.50 7.98 10.09
C THR A 217 11.76 8.49 8.86
N ILE A 218 10.63 9.17 9.06
CA ILE A 218 9.88 9.80 7.96
C ILE A 218 10.64 11.07 7.54
N ARG A 219 10.96 11.18 6.25
CA ARG A 219 11.70 12.34 5.68
C ARG A 219 10.76 13.33 5.03
N SER A 220 9.82 12.82 4.24
CA SER A 220 8.80 13.63 3.59
C SER A 220 7.58 12.80 3.23
N ILE A 221 6.47 13.50 2.98
CA ILE A 221 5.24 12.92 2.45
C ILE A 221 4.64 13.87 1.43
N ALA A 222 4.03 13.33 0.38
CA ALA A 222 3.35 14.08 -0.66
C ALA A 222 2.17 13.31 -1.21
N VAL A 223 1.08 14.02 -1.50
CA VAL A 223 -0.05 13.51 -2.30
C VAL A 223 0.12 14.02 -3.73
N LEU A 224 0.08 13.12 -4.70
CA LEU A 224 0.26 13.48 -6.10
C LEU A 224 -1.10 13.65 -6.78
N TYR A 225 -1.32 14.76 -7.46
CA TYR A 225 -2.55 14.98 -8.21
C TYR A 225 -2.60 14.08 -9.44
N SER A 226 -3.69 13.34 -9.58
CA SER A 226 -3.96 12.47 -10.73
C SER A 226 -5.46 12.20 -10.86
N LEU A 227 -5.95 12.04 -12.09
CA LEU A 227 -7.31 11.58 -12.40
C LEU A 227 -7.32 10.15 -12.97
N ALA A 228 -6.22 9.41 -12.80
CA ALA A 228 -6.09 8.02 -13.25
C ALA A 228 -6.80 7.01 -12.32
N SER A 229 -7.34 7.47 -11.19
CA SER A 229 -8.18 6.74 -10.26
C SER A 229 -9.08 7.73 -9.51
N ASP A 230 -10.05 7.28 -8.75
CA ASP A 230 -10.80 8.09 -7.80
C ASP A 230 -10.03 8.35 -6.49
N HIS A 231 -8.90 7.71 -6.27
CA HIS A 231 -7.92 8.05 -5.25
C HIS A 231 -6.74 8.85 -5.79
N LEU A 232 -6.06 9.57 -4.89
CA LEU A 232 -4.77 10.21 -5.16
C LEU A 232 -3.64 9.38 -4.53
N PRO A 233 -2.53 9.14 -5.26
CA PRO A 233 -1.41 8.40 -4.69
C PRO A 233 -0.73 9.19 -3.58
N LEU A 234 -0.43 8.52 -2.48
CA LEU A 234 0.33 9.01 -1.36
C LEU A 234 1.76 8.47 -1.43
N VAL A 235 2.75 9.35 -1.38
CA VAL A 235 4.17 8.99 -1.42
C VAL A 235 4.85 9.42 -0.12
N ALA A 236 5.55 8.51 0.53
CA ALA A 236 6.40 8.78 1.68
C ALA A 236 7.87 8.49 1.33
N GLU A 237 8.77 9.41 1.70
CA GLU A 237 10.21 9.15 1.71
C GLU A 237 10.62 8.83 3.14
N ILE A 238 11.20 7.67 3.33
CA ILE A 238 11.57 7.13 4.64
C ILE A 238 13.01 6.66 4.64
N SER A 239 13.67 6.67 5.79
CA SER A 239 15.03 6.16 5.93
C SER A 239 15.19 5.29 7.17
N VAL A 240 16.04 4.28 7.07
CA VAL A 240 16.46 3.41 8.17
C VAL A 240 17.98 3.35 8.22
N ASP A 241 18.55 3.32 9.42
CA ASP A 241 19.98 3.09 9.59
C ASP A 241 20.29 1.63 9.25
N LYS A 242 21.44 1.38 8.60
CA LYS A 242 21.89 0.01 8.38
C LYS A 242 22.14 -0.68 9.71
N MET A 243 21.51 -1.84 9.90
CA MET A 243 21.74 -2.71 11.04
C MET A 243 23.08 -3.46 10.94
#